data_26854c149554342d4cd27207883e652b
#
_entry.id   26854c149554342d4cd27207883e652b
#
_cell.length_a   1.000
_cell.length_b   1.000
_cell.length_c   1.000
_cell.angle_alpha   90.00
_cell.angle_beta   90.00
_cell.angle_gamma   90.00
#
_symmetry.space_group_name_H-M   'P 1'
#
loop_
_entity.id
_entity.type
_entity.pdbx_description
1 polymer ?
#
loop_
_entity_poly.entity_id
_entity_poly.type
_entity_poly.pdbx_seq_one_letter_code
_entity_poly.pdbx_strand_id
1 'polypeptide(L)'
;LNIPSVLTRDNDTYLSPKERVNIVNNYANGKDSILISNHINNGGGKGAEVIYSIRDTPVLGNYIADEIKKTGQNIRNVYTRKNSLGKDYYFILRDTPYSNSNIVEYGFADNPVDQDILLYNWPILAESVVRAIATYYNVAYFPPNFTVYIVREDDSLYKIAKNYNTTIDKIMKDNNLKNANLQIGQEIFIYQ
;
A
#
# COMPACT_ATOMS: atom_id res chain seq x y z
N LEU A 1 13.93 4.74 3.62
CA LEU A 1 13.96 4.55 5.08
C LEU A 1 14.93 3.41 5.41
N ASN A 2 15.83 3.61 6.36
CA ASN A 2 16.68 2.53 6.90
C ASN A 2 15.90 1.68 7.93
N ILE A 3 14.68 1.31 7.60
CA ILE A 3 13.84 0.42 8.40
C ILE A 3 13.87 -0.97 7.76
N PRO A 4 14.47 -1.98 8.43
CA PRO A 4 14.47 -3.34 7.92
C PRO A 4 13.03 -3.83 7.71
N SER A 5 12.78 -4.47 6.57
CA SER A 5 11.45 -4.99 6.27
C SER A 5 11.52 -6.42 5.74
N VAL A 6 10.46 -7.16 5.93
CA VAL A 6 10.29 -8.52 5.41
C VAL A 6 8.87 -8.65 4.84
N LEU A 7 8.75 -9.33 3.71
CA LEU A 7 7.47 -9.73 3.16
C LEU A 7 7.11 -11.11 3.70
N THR A 8 5.86 -11.29 4.12
CA THR A 8 5.37 -12.64 4.47
C THR A 8 5.18 -13.50 3.23
N ARG A 9 5.01 -12.86 2.06
CA ARG A 9 4.88 -13.50 0.76
C ARG A 9 5.33 -12.54 -0.34
N ASP A 10 6.17 -13.00 -1.25
CA ASP A 10 6.75 -12.25 -2.38
C ASP A 10 6.40 -12.83 -3.75
N ASN A 11 5.52 -13.84 -3.78
CA ASN A 11 5.06 -14.52 -4.98
C ASN A 11 3.63 -15.08 -4.78
N ASP A 12 3.09 -15.80 -5.76
CA ASP A 12 1.72 -16.35 -5.72
C ASP A 12 1.57 -17.65 -4.90
N THR A 13 2.60 -18.07 -4.18
CA THR A 13 2.51 -19.24 -3.30
C THR A 13 1.46 -19.00 -2.21
N TYR A 14 0.53 -19.93 -2.07
CA TYR A 14 -0.44 -19.89 -0.98
C TYR A 14 0.26 -20.12 0.37
N LEU A 15 -0.02 -19.26 1.33
CA LEU A 15 0.34 -19.41 2.74
C LEU A 15 -0.93 -19.47 3.59
N SER A 16 -1.03 -20.50 4.40
CA SER A 16 -2.11 -20.61 5.39
C SER A 16 -2.06 -19.47 6.42
N PRO A 17 -3.17 -19.16 7.11
CA PRO A 17 -3.18 -18.21 8.21
C PRO A 17 -2.09 -18.45 9.26
N LYS A 18 -1.87 -19.73 9.63
CA LYS A 18 -0.86 -20.11 10.62
C LYS A 18 0.57 -19.83 10.13
N GLU A 19 0.86 -20.12 8.87
CA GLU A 19 2.19 -19.84 8.30
C GLU A 19 2.47 -18.34 8.27
N ARG A 20 1.50 -17.50 7.86
CA ARG A 20 1.65 -16.05 7.87
C ARG A 20 1.93 -15.52 9.27
N VAL A 21 1.15 -15.97 10.27
CA VAL A 21 1.33 -15.59 11.67
C VAL A 21 2.72 -16.01 12.18
N ASN A 22 3.18 -17.22 11.85
CA ASN A 22 4.51 -17.70 12.26
C ASN A 22 5.64 -16.85 11.67
N ILE A 23 5.56 -16.46 10.38
CA ILE A 23 6.56 -15.59 9.75
C ILE A 23 6.63 -14.24 10.49
N VAL A 24 5.46 -13.61 10.73
CA VAL A 24 5.39 -12.33 11.45
C VAL A 24 5.98 -12.46 12.85
N ASN A 25 5.56 -13.43 13.63
CA ASN A 25 5.99 -13.61 15.01
C ASN A 25 7.48 -13.92 15.12
N ASN A 26 8.01 -14.74 14.22
CA ASN A 26 9.45 -15.05 14.18
C ASN A 26 10.29 -13.80 13.88
N TYR A 27 9.80 -12.93 12.99
CA TYR A 27 10.48 -11.68 12.66
C TYR A 27 10.34 -10.63 13.77
N ALA A 28 9.14 -10.47 14.31
CA ALA A 28 8.80 -9.43 15.28
C ALA A 28 9.28 -9.72 16.71
N ASN A 29 9.57 -10.99 17.05
CA ASN A 29 9.90 -11.41 18.41
C ASN A 29 11.09 -10.60 18.99
N GLY A 30 10.84 -9.92 20.10
CA GLY A 30 11.85 -9.09 20.78
C GLY A 30 12.22 -7.80 20.04
N LYS A 31 11.46 -7.38 19.04
CA LYS A 31 11.68 -6.17 18.25
C LYS A 31 10.49 -5.22 18.36
N ASP A 32 10.78 -3.92 18.34
CA ASP A 32 9.75 -2.92 18.00
C ASP A 32 9.46 -3.05 16.50
N SER A 33 8.26 -3.51 16.17
CA SER A 33 7.90 -3.84 14.79
C SER A 33 6.49 -3.43 14.45
N ILE A 34 6.28 -3.11 13.17
CA ILE A 34 4.98 -2.81 12.57
C ILE A 34 4.62 -3.95 11.61
N LEU A 35 3.38 -4.41 11.71
CA LEU A 35 2.76 -5.27 10.71
C LEU A 35 1.76 -4.46 9.89
N ILE A 36 1.95 -4.43 8.58
CA ILE A 36 0.96 -3.93 7.62
C ILE A 36 0.44 -5.10 6.80
N SER A 37 -0.84 -5.37 6.91
CA SER A 37 -1.55 -6.38 6.11
C SER A 37 -2.33 -5.66 5.01
N ASN A 38 -1.82 -5.70 3.77
CA ASN A 38 -2.39 -5.00 2.63
C ASN A 38 -3.55 -5.80 2.02
N HIS A 39 -4.71 -5.14 1.85
CA HIS A 39 -5.94 -5.74 1.37
C HIS A 39 -6.73 -4.83 0.43
N ILE A 40 -7.63 -5.47 -0.31
CA ILE A 40 -8.68 -4.83 -1.10
C ILE A 40 -10.00 -5.38 -0.57
N ASN A 41 -10.90 -4.49 -0.18
CA ASN A 41 -12.20 -4.81 0.38
C ASN A 41 -13.23 -5.20 -0.71
N ASN A 42 -14.37 -5.71 -0.28
CA ASN A 42 -15.53 -6.03 -1.12
C ASN A 42 -16.82 -5.95 -0.26
N GLY A 43 -17.96 -5.70 -0.88
CA GLY A 43 -19.25 -5.73 -0.19
C GLY A 43 -20.03 -4.41 -0.25
N GLY A 44 -19.91 -3.65 -1.35
CA GLY A 44 -20.74 -2.48 -1.67
C GLY A 44 -20.33 -1.21 -0.93
N GLY A 45 -19.08 -1.15 -0.46
CA GLY A 45 -18.55 0.07 0.17
C GLY A 45 -17.84 1.00 -0.81
N LYS A 46 -17.19 2.05 -0.27
CA LYS A 46 -16.35 2.99 -1.00
C LYS A 46 -15.30 3.58 -0.07
N GLY A 47 -14.06 3.71 -0.56
CA GLY A 47 -12.96 4.35 0.14
C GLY A 47 -12.12 3.39 0.96
N ALA A 48 -10.99 3.86 1.46
CA ALA A 48 -10.06 3.09 2.26
C ALA A 48 -10.48 2.97 3.73
N GLU A 49 -10.09 1.87 4.36
CA GLU A 49 -10.24 1.64 5.80
C GLU A 49 -8.92 1.20 6.40
N VAL A 50 -8.68 1.60 7.65
CA VAL A 50 -7.57 1.06 8.43
C VAL A 50 -8.12 0.39 9.69
N ILE A 51 -7.80 -0.89 9.87
CA ILE A 51 -8.22 -1.66 11.04
C ILE A 51 -6.97 -1.96 11.88
N TYR A 52 -6.88 -1.37 13.07
CA TYR A 52 -5.77 -1.60 13.98
C TYR A 52 -6.13 -2.59 15.10
N SER A 53 -5.12 -3.25 15.67
CA SER A 53 -5.34 -4.18 16.78
C SER A 53 -5.90 -3.47 18.01
N ILE A 54 -6.79 -4.13 18.74
CA ILE A 54 -7.30 -3.63 20.03
C ILE A 54 -6.23 -3.43 21.11
N ARG A 55 -5.03 -3.97 20.89
CA ARG A 55 -3.85 -3.78 21.77
C ARG A 55 -3.12 -2.47 21.52
N ASP A 56 -3.33 -1.92 20.32
CA ASP A 56 -2.59 -0.77 19.82
C ASP A 56 -3.38 0.52 19.98
N THR A 57 -2.72 1.64 19.73
CA THR A 57 -3.37 2.96 19.66
C THR A 57 -3.72 3.28 18.20
N PRO A 58 -4.70 4.17 17.95
CA PRO A 58 -5.06 4.56 16.59
C PRO A 58 -4.01 5.42 15.87
N VAL A 59 -2.90 5.76 16.49
CA VAL A 59 -1.94 6.78 16.00
C VAL A 59 -1.39 6.40 14.63
N LEU A 60 -0.84 5.18 14.47
CA LEU A 60 -0.32 4.72 13.18
C LEU A 60 -1.45 4.61 12.14
N GLY A 61 -2.60 4.06 12.52
CA GLY A 61 -3.76 3.95 11.64
C GLY A 61 -4.24 5.30 11.12
N ASN A 62 -4.24 6.33 11.97
CA ASN A 62 -4.59 7.70 11.57
C ASN A 62 -3.55 8.28 10.61
N TYR A 63 -2.24 8.11 10.86
CA TYR A 63 -1.20 8.57 9.93
C TYR A 63 -1.34 7.89 8.55
N ILE A 64 -1.63 6.57 8.54
CA ILE A 64 -1.86 5.83 7.27
C ILE A 64 -3.08 6.43 6.53
N ALA A 65 -4.19 6.62 7.22
CA ALA A 65 -5.40 7.20 6.65
C ALA A 65 -5.17 8.63 6.12
N ASP A 66 -4.47 9.47 6.86
CA ASP A 66 -4.16 10.85 6.45
C ASP A 66 -3.27 10.89 5.20
N GLU A 67 -2.27 10.02 5.11
CA GLU A 67 -1.41 9.93 3.93
C GLU A 67 -2.15 9.35 2.72
N ILE A 68 -3.00 8.33 2.89
CA ILE A 68 -3.86 7.81 1.82
C ILE A 68 -4.84 8.90 1.34
N LYS A 69 -5.42 9.67 2.24
CA LYS A 69 -6.33 10.78 1.88
C LYS A 69 -5.66 11.82 0.97
N LYS A 70 -4.39 12.11 1.18
CA LYS A 70 -3.62 13.04 0.34
C LYS A 70 -3.47 12.55 -1.12
N THR A 71 -3.61 11.26 -1.38
CA THR A 71 -3.58 10.69 -2.74
C THR A 71 -4.89 10.89 -3.51
N GLY A 72 -5.93 11.43 -2.86
CA GLY A 72 -7.28 11.57 -3.42
C GLY A 72 -8.22 10.42 -3.10
N GLN A 73 -7.76 9.36 -2.42
CA GLN A 73 -8.62 8.29 -1.97
C GLN A 73 -9.48 8.74 -0.77
N ASN A 74 -10.75 8.40 -0.79
CA ASN A 74 -11.65 8.67 0.34
C ASN A 74 -11.30 7.77 1.53
N ILE A 75 -11.29 8.32 2.75
CA ILE A 75 -11.16 7.52 3.98
C ILE A 75 -12.55 7.26 4.55
N ARG A 76 -12.88 5.99 4.66
CA ARG A 76 -14.16 5.56 5.23
C ARG A 76 -14.08 5.43 6.74
N ASN A 77 -13.04 4.78 7.28
CA ASN A 77 -12.93 4.56 8.72
C ASN A 77 -11.51 4.19 9.17
N VAL A 78 -11.22 4.50 10.44
CA VAL A 78 -10.06 3.97 11.19
C VAL A 78 -10.61 3.39 12.48
N TYR A 79 -10.53 2.06 12.67
CA TYR A 79 -11.26 1.39 13.76
C TYR A 79 -10.63 0.07 14.22
N THR A 80 -11.14 -0.45 15.32
CA THR A 80 -10.89 -1.81 15.80
C THR A 80 -12.14 -2.67 15.62
N ARG A 81 -11.95 -3.99 15.48
CA ARG A 81 -13.09 -4.94 15.43
C ARG A 81 -12.85 -6.12 16.36
N LYS A 82 -13.80 -6.36 17.27
CA LYS A 82 -13.76 -7.47 18.22
C LYS A 82 -14.64 -8.64 17.75
N ASN A 83 -14.22 -9.85 18.08
CA ASN A 83 -15.04 -11.04 17.98
C ASN A 83 -15.91 -11.21 19.25
N SER A 84 -16.71 -12.28 19.31
CA SER A 84 -17.59 -12.60 20.45
C SER A 84 -16.84 -12.86 21.77
N LEU A 85 -15.54 -13.14 21.71
CA LEU A 85 -14.67 -13.36 22.87
C LEU A 85 -13.94 -12.09 23.32
N GLY A 86 -14.24 -10.93 22.73
CA GLY A 86 -13.59 -9.67 23.03
C GLY A 86 -12.16 -9.51 22.50
N LYS A 87 -11.68 -10.44 21.67
CA LYS A 87 -10.38 -10.40 21.01
C LYS A 87 -10.49 -9.80 19.62
N ASP A 88 -9.35 -9.41 19.01
CA ASP A 88 -9.34 -8.98 17.60
C ASP A 88 -10.09 -9.98 16.72
N TYR A 89 -10.98 -9.47 15.86
CA TYR A 89 -11.76 -10.28 14.93
C TYR A 89 -10.86 -10.98 13.91
N TYR A 90 -9.94 -10.23 13.33
CA TYR A 90 -9.02 -10.73 12.30
C TYR A 90 -7.86 -11.49 12.92
N PHE A 91 -7.60 -12.70 12.42
CA PHE A 91 -6.54 -13.57 12.95
C PHE A 91 -5.17 -12.92 12.88
N ILE A 92 -4.88 -12.17 11.79
CA ILE A 92 -3.57 -11.56 11.60
C ILE A 92 -3.29 -10.46 12.65
N LEU A 93 -4.30 -9.77 13.15
CA LEU A 93 -4.17 -8.85 14.27
C LEU A 93 -4.11 -9.59 15.60
N ARG A 94 -4.96 -10.61 15.79
CA ARG A 94 -5.11 -11.34 17.04
C ARG A 94 -3.88 -12.15 17.41
N ASP A 95 -3.32 -12.85 16.42
CA ASP A 95 -2.33 -13.90 16.65
C ASP A 95 -0.88 -13.41 16.39
N THR A 96 -0.67 -12.09 16.22
CA THR A 96 0.64 -11.43 16.08
C THR A 96 0.91 -10.43 17.22
N PRO A 97 1.08 -10.91 18.48
CA PRO A 97 1.11 -10.03 19.66
C PRO A 97 2.38 -9.18 19.79
N TYR A 98 3.41 -9.44 19.00
CA TYR A 98 4.71 -8.78 19.09
C TYR A 98 4.85 -7.56 18.18
N SER A 99 3.82 -7.21 17.40
CA SER A 99 3.85 -6.10 16.46
C SER A 99 2.69 -5.13 16.67
N ASN A 100 2.92 -3.84 16.35
CA ASN A 100 1.84 -2.89 16.13
C ASN A 100 1.18 -3.24 14.79
N SER A 101 -0.03 -3.80 14.87
CA SER A 101 -0.64 -4.52 13.73
C SER A 101 -1.79 -3.74 13.13
N ASN A 102 -1.71 -3.50 11.82
CA ASN A 102 -2.72 -2.78 11.05
C ASN A 102 -3.07 -3.54 9.77
N ILE A 103 -4.35 -3.61 9.44
CA ILE A 103 -4.85 -3.99 8.12
C ILE A 103 -5.19 -2.71 7.38
N VAL A 104 -4.73 -2.59 6.16
CA VAL A 104 -5.06 -1.47 5.26
C VAL A 104 -5.90 -2.01 4.12
N GLU A 105 -7.17 -1.62 4.08
CA GLU A 105 -8.09 -1.86 2.98
C GLU A 105 -8.07 -0.63 2.08
N TYR A 106 -7.39 -0.71 0.94
CA TYR A 106 -7.15 0.46 0.08
C TYR A 106 -8.37 0.97 -0.68
N GLY A 107 -9.43 0.18 -0.75
CA GLY A 107 -10.67 0.48 -1.46
C GLY A 107 -11.48 -0.79 -1.69
N PHE A 108 -12.61 -0.66 -2.37
CA PHE A 108 -13.54 -1.75 -2.64
C PHE A 108 -13.43 -2.23 -4.08
N ALA A 109 -13.18 -3.54 -4.28
CA ALA A 109 -13.05 -4.16 -5.59
C ALA A 109 -14.34 -4.09 -6.43
N ASP A 110 -15.49 -3.92 -5.79
CA ASP A 110 -16.80 -3.83 -6.40
C ASP A 110 -17.31 -2.37 -6.57
N ASN A 111 -16.47 -1.36 -6.28
CA ASN A 111 -16.78 0.05 -6.49
C ASN A 111 -15.98 0.62 -7.67
N PRO A 112 -16.61 1.14 -8.74
CA PRO A 112 -15.91 1.60 -9.93
C PRO A 112 -14.91 2.73 -9.69
N VAL A 113 -15.18 3.63 -8.72
CA VAL A 113 -14.26 4.72 -8.39
C VAL A 113 -13.02 4.17 -7.67
N ASP A 114 -13.22 3.25 -6.73
CA ASP A 114 -12.10 2.61 -6.04
C ASP A 114 -11.30 1.71 -6.98
N GLN A 115 -11.97 1.02 -7.93
CA GLN A 115 -11.29 0.22 -8.96
C GLN A 115 -10.28 1.06 -9.77
N ASP A 116 -10.67 2.25 -10.23
CA ASP A 116 -9.76 3.14 -10.97
C ASP A 116 -8.53 3.50 -10.12
N ILE A 117 -8.74 3.85 -8.86
CA ILE A 117 -7.66 4.18 -7.93
C ILE A 117 -6.77 2.96 -7.68
N LEU A 118 -7.36 1.79 -7.42
CA LEU A 118 -6.64 0.55 -7.15
C LEU A 118 -5.82 0.07 -8.35
N LEU A 119 -6.33 0.22 -9.57
CA LEU A 119 -5.65 -0.21 -10.79
C LEU A 119 -4.50 0.73 -11.20
N TYR A 120 -4.67 2.03 -11.02
CA TYR A 120 -3.77 3.01 -11.63
C TYR A 120 -2.96 3.85 -10.62
N ASN A 121 -3.41 3.92 -9.37
CA ASN A 121 -2.77 4.74 -8.34
C ASN A 121 -2.17 3.91 -7.19
N TRP A 122 -2.10 2.58 -7.31
CA TRP A 122 -1.53 1.72 -6.28
C TRP A 122 -0.08 2.10 -5.87
N PRO A 123 0.81 2.61 -6.77
CA PRO A 123 2.15 2.97 -6.33
C PRO A 123 2.15 4.10 -5.31
N ILE A 124 1.32 5.13 -5.53
CA ILE A 124 1.22 6.27 -4.60
C ILE A 124 0.49 5.88 -3.30
N LEU A 125 -0.45 4.92 -3.36
CA LEU A 125 -1.07 4.34 -2.17
C LEU A 125 -0.06 3.57 -1.32
N ALA A 126 0.78 2.74 -1.94
CA ALA A 126 1.84 2.02 -1.25
C ALA A 126 2.85 2.97 -0.60
N GLU A 127 3.27 4.00 -1.34
CA GLU A 127 4.18 5.03 -0.83
C GLU A 127 3.58 5.83 0.33
N SER A 128 2.27 6.07 0.34
CA SER A 128 1.59 6.78 1.44
C SER A 128 1.74 6.03 2.77
N VAL A 129 1.68 4.70 2.76
CA VAL A 129 1.91 3.88 3.96
C VAL A 129 3.35 4.01 4.45
N VAL A 130 4.33 4.06 3.53
CA VAL A 130 5.74 4.26 3.90
C VAL A 130 5.96 5.63 4.55
N ARG A 131 5.33 6.69 4.03
CA ARG A 131 5.36 8.04 4.65
C ARG A 131 4.75 8.05 6.04
N ALA A 132 3.62 7.36 6.21
CA ALA A 132 2.97 7.22 7.52
C ALA A 132 3.87 6.53 8.55
N ILE A 133 4.55 5.45 8.15
CA ILE A 133 5.52 4.74 9.00
C ILE A 133 6.70 5.65 9.35
N ALA A 134 7.22 6.43 8.39
CA ALA A 134 8.28 7.39 8.65
C ALA A 134 7.86 8.44 9.69
N THR A 135 6.65 8.96 9.55
CA THR A 135 6.06 9.91 10.52
C THR A 135 5.90 9.26 11.90
N TYR A 136 5.43 8.02 11.95
CA TYR A 136 5.23 7.29 13.20
C TYR A 136 6.53 7.10 13.97
N TYR A 137 7.61 6.74 13.27
CA TYR A 137 8.94 6.60 13.89
C TYR A 137 9.73 7.91 14.01
N ASN A 138 9.14 9.03 13.59
CA ASN A 138 9.81 10.34 13.55
C ASN A 138 11.17 10.30 12.83
N VAL A 139 11.21 9.62 11.69
CA VAL A 139 12.38 9.53 10.81
C VAL A 139 12.16 10.29 9.51
N ALA A 140 13.23 10.87 8.96
CA ALA A 140 13.14 11.58 7.69
C ALA A 140 12.73 10.62 6.57
N TYR A 141 11.74 11.05 5.77
CA TYR A 141 11.34 10.36 4.56
C TYR A 141 12.00 11.03 3.35
N PHE A 142 12.69 10.23 2.56
CA PHE A 142 13.26 10.64 1.28
C PHE A 142 12.52 9.87 0.17
N PRO A 143 11.70 10.56 -0.63
CA PRO A 143 10.98 9.91 -1.73
C PRO A 143 11.98 9.35 -2.76
N PRO A 144 11.60 8.31 -3.50
CA PRO A 144 12.38 7.85 -4.63
C PRO A 144 12.53 8.97 -5.68
N ASN A 145 13.62 8.96 -6.43
CA ASN A 145 13.85 9.93 -7.52
C ASN A 145 13.08 9.60 -8.80
N PHE A 146 12.04 8.78 -8.69
CA PHE A 146 11.17 8.40 -9.79
C PHE A 146 9.72 8.27 -9.31
N THR A 147 8.80 8.40 -10.26
CA THR A 147 7.38 8.08 -10.10
C THR A 147 7.07 6.84 -10.93
N VAL A 148 6.28 5.91 -10.40
CA VAL A 148 5.74 4.81 -11.18
C VAL A 148 4.39 5.25 -11.75
N TYR A 149 4.32 5.33 -13.07
CA TYR A 149 3.09 5.63 -13.82
C TYR A 149 2.50 4.36 -14.39
N ILE A 150 1.22 4.14 -14.20
CA ILE A 150 0.48 3.00 -14.77
C ILE A 150 -0.25 3.47 -16.02
N VAL A 151 0.09 2.88 -17.15
CA VAL A 151 -0.47 3.24 -18.47
C VAL A 151 -1.98 3.01 -18.48
N ARG A 152 -2.72 4.03 -18.95
CA ARG A 152 -4.17 4.03 -19.09
C ARG A 152 -4.57 3.89 -20.55
N GLU A 153 -5.85 3.65 -20.79
CA GLU A 153 -6.44 3.74 -22.12
C GLU A 153 -6.17 5.13 -22.73
N ASP A 154 -5.92 5.18 -24.05
CA ASP A 154 -5.59 6.38 -24.81
C ASP A 154 -4.27 7.08 -24.44
N ASP A 155 -3.43 6.47 -23.62
CA ASP A 155 -2.09 7.00 -23.32
C ASP A 155 -1.14 6.83 -24.52
N SER A 156 -0.18 7.73 -24.55
CA SER A 156 1.00 7.65 -25.42
C SER A 156 2.23 8.19 -24.69
N LEU A 157 3.42 7.74 -25.12
CA LEU A 157 4.67 8.29 -24.55
C LEU A 157 4.73 9.80 -24.69
N TYR A 158 4.14 10.38 -25.73
CA TYR A 158 4.08 11.83 -25.91
C TYR A 158 3.24 12.51 -24.81
N LYS A 159 2.03 11.99 -24.52
CA LYS A 159 1.17 12.52 -23.47
C LYS A 159 1.86 12.41 -22.09
N ILE A 160 2.44 11.24 -21.81
CA ILE A 160 3.14 10.98 -20.55
C ILE A 160 4.34 11.91 -20.42
N ALA A 161 5.20 12.01 -21.44
CA ALA A 161 6.36 12.90 -21.44
C ALA A 161 5.99 14.36 -21.19
N LYS A 162 4.92 14.84 -21.84
CA LYS A 162 4.41 16.19 -21.66
C LYS A 162 3.92 16.44 -20.22
N ASN A 163 3.16 15.48 -19.66
CA ASN A 163 2.59 15.60 -18.30
C ASN A 163 3.66 15.64 -17.21
N TYR A 164 4.77 14.92 -17.44
CA TYR A 164 5.88 14.83 -16.49
C TYR A 164 7.07 15.74 -16.83
N ASN A 165 6.91 16.64 -17.81
CA ASN A 165 7.95 17.57 -18.25
C ASN A 165 9.29 16.87 -18.57
N THR A 166 9.21 15.76 -19.30
CA THR A 166 10.34 14.96 -19.76
C THR A 166 10.26 14.70 -21.26
N THR A 167 11.10 13.82 -21.80
CA THR A 167 11.11 13.47 -23.23
C THR A 167 10.76 12.00 -23.46
N ILE A 168 10.23 11.69 -24.65
CA ILE A 168 9.95 10.33 -25.08
C ILE A 168 11.24 9.49 -25.02
N ASP A 169 12.35 10.00 -25.53
CA ASP A 169 13.64 9.30 -25.57
C ASP A 169 14.14 8.97 -24.16
N LYS A 170 13.96 9.91 -23.18
CA LYS A 170 14.33 9.65 -21.79
C LYS A 170 13.47 8.54 -21.19
N ILE A 171 12.15 8.60 -21.38
CA ILE A 171 11.25 7.54 -20.88
C ILE A 171 11.62 6.19 -21.48
N MET A 172 11.81 6.13 -22.81
CA MET A 172 12.18 4.89 -23.49
C MET A 172 13.50 4.32 -22.98
N LYS A 173 14.50 5.15 -22.82
CA LYS A 173 15.82 4.77 -22.30
C LYS A 173 15.74 4.26 -20.87
N ASP A 174 15.09 4.99 -19.98
CA ASP A 174 15.01 4.70 -18.55
C ASP A 174 14.20 3.42 -18.27
N ASN A 175 13.28 3.06 -19.19
CA ASN A 175 12.43 1.88 -19.09
C ASN A 175 12.84 0.73 -20.04
N ASN A 176 13.96 0.85 -20.76
CA ASN A 176 14.42 -0.13 -21.74
C ASN A 176 13.38 -0.47 -22.81
N LEU A 177 12.55 0.50 -23.23
CA LEU A 177 11.52 0.30 -24.24
C LEU A 177 12.14 0.24 -25.64
N LYS A 178 11.80 -0.79 -26.41
CA LYS A 178 12.31 -1.00 -27.78
C LYS A 178 11.54 -0.17 -28.82
N ASN A 179 10.32 0.24 -28.52
CA ASN A 179 9.46 1.03 -29.37
C ASN A 179 8.47 1.85 -28.50
N ALA A 180 7.68 2.71 -29.12
CA ALA A 180 6.74 3.59 -28.42
C ALA A 180 5.38 2.96 -28.09
N ASN A 181 5.18 1.66 -28.35
CA ASN A 181 3.92 0.99 -28.05
C ASN A 181 3.79 0.72 -26.56
N LEU A 182 2.70 1.16 -25.98
CA LEU A 182 2.35 0.95 -24.58
C LEU A 182 1.22 -0.08 -24.46
N GLN A 183 1.19 -0.77 -23.33
CA GLN A 183 0.08 -1.65 -22.96
C GLN A 183 -0.64 -1.06 -21.76
N ILE A 184 -1.97 -1.11 -21.75
CA ILE A 184 -2.77 -0.70 -20.57
C ILE A 184 -2.33 -1.52 -19.36
N GLY A 185 -2.08 -0.83 -18.22
CA GLY A 185 -1.56 -1.45 -17.01
C GLY A 185 -0.03 -1.60 -16.99
N GLN A 186 0.69 -1.24 -18.05
CA GLN A 186 2.15 -1.24 -18.05
C GLN A 186 2.70 -0.22 -17.06
N GLU A 187 3.71 -0.62 -16.29
CA GLU A 187 4.45 0.29 -15.41
C GLU A 187 5.52 1.05 -16.18
N ILE A 188 5.53 2.36 -16.02
CA ILE A 188 6.53 3.27 -16.60
C ILE A 188 7.20 4.03 -15.46
N PHE A 189 8.50 3.88 -15.31
CA PHE A 189 9.30 4.63 -14.34
C PHE A 189 9.67 5.99 -14.95
N ILE A 190 9.25 7.07 -14.29
CA ILE A 190 9.50 8.44 -14.69
C ILE A 190 10.52 9.04 -13.71
N TYR A 191 11.78 9.13 -14.12
CA TYR A 191 12.86 9.74 -13.32
C TYR A 191 12.86 11.26 -13.46
N GLN A 192 12.96 11.93 -12.30
CA GLN A 192 13.04 13.38 -12.17
C GLN A 192 14.50 13.87 -12.26
#